data_e2b435c0dc7bd47ee5121a1bad358e4d
#
_entry.id   e2b435c0dc7bd47ee5121a1bad358e4d
#
_cell.length_a   1.000
_cell.length_b   1.000
_cell.length_c   1.000
_cell.angle_alpha   90.00
_cell.angle_beta   90.00
_cell.angle_gamma   90.00
#
_symmetry.space_group_name_H-M   'P 1'
#
loop_
_entity.id
_entity.type
_entity.pdbx_description
1 polymer ?
#
loop_
_entity_poly.entity_id
_entity_poly.type
_entity_poly.pdbx_seq_one_letter_code
_entity_poly.pdbx_strand_id
1 'polypeptide(L)'
;MKETIILEKVKVGDASAFSLLYDLYWLKVYNFARLYITSSSAISEVVQDVFVKLWESREFLDVTKNFDGFLFMITRNIIFNYSRRYFNELNFKMTVLKGLRIHMI
;
A
#
# COMPACT_ATOMS: atom_id res chain seq x y z
N MET A 1 -4.89 -17.62 18.08
CA MET A 1 -4.59 -18.39 16.85
C MET A 1 -3.20 -18.03 16.38
N LYS A 2 -2.38 -19.00 16.04
CA LYS A 2 -1.02 -18.73 15.56
C LYS A 2 -1.08 -18.08 14.18
N GLU A 3 -0.15 -17.16 13.94
CA GLU A 3 -0.07 -16.42 12.68
C GLU A 3 0.02 -17.34 11.47
N THR A 4 0.82 -18.41 11.56
CA THR A 4 0.98 -19.38 10.47
C THR A 4 -0.36 -19.98 10.05
N ILE A 5 -1.22 -20.30 11.01
CA ILE A 5 -2.56 -20.85 10.73
C ILE A 5 -3.42 -19.82 10.01
N ILE A 6 -3.36 -18.55 10.44
CA ILE A 6 -4.09 -17.47 9.79
C ILE A 6 -3.63 -17.33 8.34
N LEU A 7 -2.32 -17.33 8.10
CA LEU A 7 -1.76 -17.20 6.75
C LEU A 7 -2.14 -18.37 5.85
N GLU A 8 -2.15 -19.58 6.36
CA GLU A 8 -2.58 -20.76 5.60
C GLU A 8 -4.05 -20.63 5.17
N LYS A 9 -4.91 -20.15 6.07
CA LYS A 9 -6.32 -19.92 5.76
C LYS A 9 -6.52 -18.78 4.76
N VAL A 10 -5.76 -17.70 4.88
CA VAL A 10 -5.79 -16.60 3.92
C VAL A 10 -5.40 -17.10 2.53
N LYS A 11 -4.36 -17.92 2.46
CA LYS A 11 -3.85 -18.45 1.20
C LYS A 11 -4.93 -19.20 0.41
N VAL A 12 -5.81 -19.90 1.10
CA VAL A 12 -6.92 -20.65 0.47
C VAL A 12 -8.20 -19.83 0.35
N GLY A 13 -8.16 -18.55 0.66
CA GLY A 13 -9.27 -17.64 0.40
C GLY A 13 -10.26 -17.45 1.56
N ASP A 14 -9.87 -17.76 2.79
CA ASP A 14 -10.72 -17.55 3.98
C ASP A 14 -10.79 -16.06 4.32
N ALA A 15 -11.94 -15.43 4.06
CA ALA A 15 -12.16 -14.00 4.30
C ALA A 15 -12.10 -13.64 5.78
N SER A 16 -12.58 -14.52 6.66
CA SER A 16 -12.54 -14.28 8.10
C SER A 16 -11.09 -14.25 8.62
N ALA A 17 -10.27 -15.16 8.12
CA ALA A 17 -8.84 -15.16 8.46
C ALA A 17 -8.14 -13.90 7.92
N PHE A 18 -8.55 -13.43 6.74
CA PHE A 18 -8.01 -12.19 6.17
C PHE A 18 -8.37 -10.98 7.04
N SER A 19 -9.59 -10.91 7.56
CA SER A 19 -9.98 -9.85 8.49
C SER A 19 -9.12 -9.84 9.76
N LEU A 20 -8.80 -11.02 10.30
CA LEU A 20 -7.88 -11.12 11.43
C LEU A 20 -6.49 -10.62 11.07
N LEU A 21 -6.00 -10.98 9.89
CA LEU A 21 -4.70 -10.52 9.40
C LEU A 21 -4.67 -9.00 9.25
N TYR A 22 -5.73 -8.42 8.71
CA TYR A 22 -5.87 -6.97 8.60
C TYR A 22 -5.78 -6.31 9.98
N ASP A 23 -6.54 -6.81 10.96
CA ASP A 23 -6.56 -6.25 12.32
C ASP A 23 -5.17 -6.31 12.97
N LEU A 24 -4.40 -7.36 12.70
CA LEU A 24 -3.07 -7.52 13.25
C LEU A 24 -2.03 -6.59 12.63
N TYR A 25 -2.19 -6.22 11.35
CA TYR A 25 -1.11 -5.59 10.58
C TYR A 25 -1.43 -4.19 10.03
N TRP A 26 -2.70 -3.74 10.05
CA TRP A 26 -3.04 -2.46 9.42
C TRP A 26 -2.26 -1.28 10.03
N LEU A 27 -2.08 -1.28 11.37
CA LEU A 27 -1.36 -0.19 12.05
C LEU A 27 0.11 -0.17 11.67
N LYS A 28 0.71 -1.33 11.51
CA LYS A 28 2.11 -1.46 11.09
C LYS A 28 2.31 -0.88 9.69
N VAL A 29 1.40 -1.18 8.78
CA VAL A 29 1.42 -0.62 7.42
C VAL A 29 1.19 0.89 7.47
N TYR A 30 0.21 1.35 8.23
CA TYR A 30 -0.08 2.78 8.40
C TYR A 30 1.14 3.53 8.92
N ASN A 31 1.76 3.02 9.98
CA ASN A 31 2.93 3.67 10.59
C ASN A 31 4.13 3.72 9.64
N PHE A 32 4.30 2.71 8.81
CA PHE A 32 5.34 2.72 7.80
C PHE A 32 5.04 3.76 6.71
N ALA A 33 3.81 3.78 6.20
CA ALA A 33 3.41 4.70 5.13
C ALA A 33 3.54 6.16 5.55
N ARG A 34 3.22 6.50 6.80
CA ARG A 34 3.29 7.89 7.28
C ARG A 34 4.71 8.45 7.36
N LEU A 35 5.72 7.60 7.26
CA LEU A 35 7.10 8.08 7.14
C LEU A 35 7.37 8.76 5.80
N TYR A 36 6.57 8.47 4.78
CA TYR A 36 6.77 8.94 3.41
C TYR A 36 5.63 9.82 2.90
N ILE A 37 4.46 9.73 3.52
CA ILE A 37 3.24 10.41 3.07
C ILE A 37 2.67 11.20 4.26
N THR A 38 2.34 12.47 4.03
CA THR A 38 1.85 13.36 5.10
C THR A 38 0.34 13.44 5.17
N SER A 39 -0.37 13.28 4.05
CA SER A 39 -1.83 13.32 4.01
C SER A 39 -2.44 12.07 4.63
N SER A 40 -3.26 12.23 5.67
CA SER A 40 -3.90 11.10 6.33
C SER A 40 -4.83 10.33 5.39
N SER A 41 -5.53 11.02 4.49
CA SER A 41 -6.39 10.37 3.51
C SER A 41 -5.58 9.54 2.50
N ALA A 42 -4.42 10.05 2.09
CA ALA A 42 -3.53 9.32 1.19
C ALA A 42 -2.91 8.10 1.88
N ILE A 43 -2.55 8.22 3.16
CA ILE A 43 -2.03 7.09 3.95
C ILE A 43 -3.11 5.99 4.05
N SER A 44 -4.34 6.37 4.34
CA SER A 44 -5.46 5.41 4.43
C SER A 44 -5.70 4.70 3.10
N GLU A 45 -5.61 5.42 1.99
CA GLU A 45 -5.71 4.83 0.65
C GLU A 45 -4.59 3.82 0.41
N VAL A 46 -3.35 4.15 0.78
CA VAL A 46 -2.21 3.24 0.65
C VAL A 46 -2.44 1.97 1.48
N VAL A 47 -2.92 2.10 2.73
CA VAL A 47 -3.22 0.93 3.57
C VAL A 47 -4.24 0.02 2.89
N GLN A 48 -5.32 0.59 2.36
CA GLN A 48 -6.33 -0.19 1.63
C GLN A 48 -5.71 -0.91 0.43
N ASP A 49 -4.93 -0.20 -0.37
CA ASP A 49 -4.30 -0.76 -1.56
C ASP A 49 -3.34 -1.90 -1.21
N VAL A 50 -2.61 -1.78 -0.10
CA VAL A 50 -1.71 -2.85 0.38
C VAL A 50 -2.50 -4.12 0.66
N PHE A 51 -3.61 -4.02 1.38
CA PHE A 51 -4.40 -5.20 1.73
C PHE A 51 -5.18 -5.78 0.55
N VAL A 52 -5.62 -4.95 -0.38
CA VAL A 52 -6.20 -5.43 -1.65
C VAL A 52 -5.15 -6.22 -2.43
N LYS A 53 -3.94 -5.68 -2.53
CA LYS A 53 -2.84 -6.36 -3.24
C LYS A 53 -2.45 -7.66 -2.54
N LEU A 54 -2.44 -7.66 -1.22
CA LEU A 54 -2.17 -8.86 -0.43
C LEU A 54 -3.21 -9.94 -0.71
N TRP A 55 -4.48 -9.58 -0.73
CA TRP A 55 -5.57 -10.51 -1.05
C TRP A 55 -5.45 -11.06 -2.46
N GLU A 56 -5.19 -10.20 -3.45
CA GLU A 56 -4.98 -10.61 -4.83
C GLU A 56 -3.80 -11.55 -4.98
N SER A 57 -2.76 -11.37 -4.16
CA SER A 57 -1.51 -12.15 -4.21
C SER A 57 -1.50 -13.32 -3.23
N ARG A 58 -2.61 -13.61 -2.57
CA ARG A 58 -2.66 -14.58 -1.46
C ARG A 58 -2.16 -15.97 -1.83
N GLU A 59 -2.33 -16.38 -3.07
CA GLU A 59 -1.88 -17.69 -3.52
C GLU A 59 -0.36 -17.83 -3.52
N PHE A 60 0.34 -16.68 -3.59
CA PHE A 60 1.81 -16.65 -3.58
C PHE A 60 2.39 -16.58 -2.18
N LEU A 61 1.55 -16.54 -1.12
CA LEU A 61 2.04 -16.55 0.24
C LEU A 61 2.80 -17.84 0.53
N ASP A 62 4.02 -17.68 1.03
CA ASP A 62 4.83 -18.78 1.53
C ASP A 62 4.88 -18.68 3.06
N VAL A 63 4.11 -19.53 3.73
CA VAL A 63 3.97 -19.49 5.19
C VAL A 63 5.25 -19.89 5.91
N THR A 64 6.23 -20.45 5.22
CA THR A 64 7.54 -20.81 5.78
C THR A 64 8.50 -19.63 5.81
N LYS A 65 8.19 -18.54 5.08
CA LYS A 65 9.03 -17.35 4.97
C LYS A 65 8.50 -16.22 5.86
N ASN A 66 9.32 -15.19 6.01
CA ASN A 66 8.98 -14.02 6.81
C ASN A 66 7.84 -13.23 6.17
N PHE A 67 6.67 -13.25 6.80
CA PHE A 67 5.51 -12.51 6.34
C PHE A 67 5.74 -10.99 6.40
N ASP A 68 6.41 -10.50 7.44
CA ASP A 68 6.71 -9.07 7.56
C ASP A 68 7.49 -8.55 6.35
N GLY A 69 8.47 -9.32 5.88
CA GLY A 69 9.24 -8.96 4.69
C GLY A 69 8.38 -8.90 3.43
N PHE A 70 7.47 -9.85 3.26
CA PHE A 70 6.54 -9.88 2.14
C PHE A 70 5.60 -8.68 2.17
N LEU A 71 5.01 -8.40 3.33
CA LEU A 71 4.12 -7.27 3.54
C LEU A 71 4.85 -5.94 3.31
N PHE A 72 6.07 -5.83 3.83
CA PHE A 72 6.92 -4.65 3.66
C PHE A 72 7.19 -4.38 2.17
N MET A 73 7.50 -5.42 1.40
CA MET A 73 7.76 -5.28 -0.03
C MET A 73 6.53 -4.75 -0.78
N ILE A 74 5.35 -5.28 -0.48
CA ILE A 74 4.10 -4.80 -1.09
C ILE A 74 3.88 -3.33 -0.71
N THR A 75 4.02 -2.99 0.56
CA THR A 75 3.81 -1.64 1.07
C THR A 75 4.76 -0.65 0.40
N ARG A 76 6.04 -0.98 0.35
CA ARG A 76 7.05 -0.14 -0.29
C ARG A 76 6.74 0.12 -1.75
N ASN A 77 6.36 -0.91 -2.48
CA ASN A 77 6.06 -0.78 -3.91
C ASN A 77 4.84 0.12 -4.14
N ILE A 78 3.81 0.01 -3.29
CA ILE A 78 2.62 0.85 -3.39
C ILE A 78 2.95 2.31 -3.05
N ILE A 79 3.77 2.54 -2.02
CA ILE A 79 4.22 3.90 -1.66
C ILE A 79 4.99 4.53 -2.81
N PHE A 80 5.91 3.80 -3.45
CA PHE A 80 6.67 4.31 -4.58
C PHE A 80 5.76 4.65 -5.77
N ASN A 81 4.78 3.81 -6.06
CA ASN A 81 3.82 4.06 -7.12
C ASN A 81 2.96 5.29 -6.83
N TYR A 82 2.52 5.45 -5.58
CA TYR A 82 1.78 6.63 -5.14
C TYR A 82 2.62 7.89 -5.31
N SER A 83 3.85 7.89 -4.81
CA SER A 83 4.75 9.04 -4.86
C SER A 83 5.08 9.43 -6.29
N ARG A 84 5.28 8.45 -7.17
CA ARG A 84 5.54 8.70 -8.59
C ARG A 84 4.34 9.34 -9.27
N ARG A 85 3.12 8.85 -9.01
CA ARG A 85 1.90 9.45 -9.58
C ARG A 85 1.72 10.88 -9.10
N TYR A 86 1.90 11.13 -7.82
CA TYR A 86 1.82 12.46 -7.24
C TYR A 86 2.82 13.41 -7.90
N PHE A 87 4.05 12.97 -8.05
CA PHE A 87 5.12 13.78 -8.66
C PHE A 87 4.81 14.10 -10.13
N ASN A 88 4.30 13.13 -10.87
CA ASN A 88 3.91 13.33 -12.28
C ASN A 88 2.76 14.32 -12.41
N GLU A 89 1.76 14.25 -11.55
CA GLU A 89 0.67 15.22 -11.52
C GLU A 89 1.19 16.63 -11.23
N LEU A 90 2.08 16.77 -10.26
CA LEU A 90 2.67 18.05 -9.89
C LEU A 90 3.47 18.62 -11.08
N ASN A 91 4.27 17.81 -11.73
CA ASN A 91 5.03 18.24 -12.93
C ASN A 91 4.10 18.70 -14.05
N PHE A 92 3.01 17.99 -14.29
CA PHE A 92 2.02 18.39 -15.30
C PHE A 92 1.40 19.74 -14.95
N LYS A 93 0.98 19.94 -13.70
CA LYS A 93 0.42 21.21 -13.24
C LYS A 93 1.40 22.36 -13.41
N MET A 94 2.66 22.14 -13.05
CA MET A 94 3.70 23.17 -13.21
C MET A 94 3.95 23.51 -14.67
N THR A 95 3.92 22.52 -15.55
CA THR A 95 4.07 22.74 -17.00
C THR A 95 2.92 23.58 -17.55
N VAL A 96 1.68 23.28 -17.15
CA VAL A 96 0.50 24.07 -17.55
C VAL A 96 0.63 25.50 -17.05
N LEU A 97 1.00 25.71 -15.80
CA LEU A 97 1.13 27.06 -15.23
C LEU A 97 2.22 27.87 -15.94
N LYS A 98 3.34 27.26 -16.30
CA LYS A 98 4.39 27.91 -17.08
C LYS A 98 3.89 28.34 -18.45
N GLY A 99 3.12 27.48 -19.13
CA GLY A 99 2.50 27.78 -20.41
C GLY A 99 1.56 28.98 -20.33
N LEU A 100 0.69 29.01 -19.31
CA LEU A 100 -0.23 30.11 -19.07
C LEU A 100 0.52 31.41 -18.78
N ARG A 101 1.59 31.35 -17.98
CA ARG A 101 2.40 32.53 -17.67
C ARG A 101 3.03 33.14 -18.92
N ILE A 102 3.52 32.32 -19.84
CA ILE A 102 4.08 32.76 -21.10
C ILE A 102 3.03 33.48 -21.93
N HIS A 103 1.79 32.99 -21.97
CA HIS A 103 0.71 33.59 -22.71
C HIS A 103 0.14 34.86 -22.06
N MET A 104 0.37 35.05 -20.78
CA MET A 104 -0.10 36.22 -20.03
C MET A 104 0.85 37.42 -20.12
N ILE A 105 2.04 37.23 -20.61
CA ILE A 105 3.03 38.29 -20.83
C ILE A 105 2.89 38.81 -22.25
#